data_d7f831f230eba68e80b6af431bc10a21
#
_entry.id   d7f831f230eba68e80b6af431bc10a21
#
_cell.length_a   1.000
_cell.length_b   1.000
_cell.length_c   1.000
_cell.angle_alpha   90.00
_cell.angle_beta   90.00
_cell.angle_gamma   90.00
#
_symmetry.space_group_name_H-M   'P 1'
#
loop_
_entity.id
_entity.type
_entity.pdbx_description
1 polymer ?
#
loop_
_entity_poly.entity_id
_entity_poly.type
_entity_poly.pdbx_seq_one_letter_code
_entity_poly.pdbx_strand_id
1 'polypeptide(L)'
;MIRVNAERLWSTLEMMAQIGGTPAGGVTRLALSEEDRIARNLLRDWALDAGFTCDVDSMGNMFIRRAGKNPQLAPVMTGSHVDTQPLGGNYDGVYGVLAGLELLRTLNDHHIETERDVVLVNWTNEEGARFAPAMLASGVWTGQFSEAYAHARADSDGISVGEALESIGYRGEAPARAFPVHACYELHIEQGPILEDEALDIGLVRAAMGQRWFTLTLDGFAAHAGTTPMHSRRDALTAFSELALKVEEIGYRHAPDGRATIGMAQVTPNSRNVVPSRVVCSVEFRHPALTALEAMEAALHKVAESLSLRGVAALVERIFDYAPIAFDAECLARTEKAVAELGYSAKPMVSGAGHDACYVSKIAPASMIFIPCVKGISHNEAERILPEWSEKGANVLLHSVLSAAQEK
;
A
#
# COMPACT_ATOMS: atom_id res chain seq x y z
N MET A 1 8.56 24.91 18.68
CA MET A 1 8.93 23.77 17.81
C MET A 1 9.06 24.25 16.38
N ILE A 2 10.03 23.74 15.62
CA ILE A 2 10.14 23.99 14.19
C ILE A 2 8.94 23.37 13.45
N ARG A 3 8.63 23.93 12.27
CA ARG A 3 7.54 23.44 11.41
C ARG A 3 8.03 23.39 9.97
N VAL A 4 7.43 22.50 9.19
CA VAL A 4 7.67 22.44 7.74
C VAL A 4 7.18 23.73 7.06
N ASN A 5 7.70 24.02 5.89
CA ASN A 5 7.15 25.06 5.04
C ASN A 5 5.93 24.47 4.28
N ALA A 6 4.73 24.75 4.80
CA ALA A 6 3.48 24.19 4.30
C ALA A 6 3.18 24.65 2.85
N GLU A 7 3.51 25.90 2.49
CA GLU A 7 3.30 26.41 1.13
C GLU A 7 4.22 25.71 0.13
N ARG A 8 5.49 25.50 0.50
CA ARG A 8 6.46 24.78 -0.34
C ARG A 8 6.05 23.31 -0.54
N LEU A 9 5.63 22.62 0.54
CA LEU A 9 5.13 21.25 0.46
C LEU A 9 3.93 21.17 -0.48
N TRP A 10 2.94 22.05 -0.30
CA TRP A 10 1.73 22.04 -1.11
C TRP A 10 2.03 22.33 -2.59
N SER A 11 2.83 23.35 -2.86
CA SER A 11 3.29 23.66 -4.23
C SER A 11 4.05 22.50 -4.87
N THR A 12 4.87 21.77 -4.09
CA THR A 12 5.59 20.59 -4.58
C THR A 12 4.63 19.45 -4.94
N LEU A 13 3.58 19.23 -4.13
CA LEU A 13 2.51 18.26 -4.44
C LEU A 13 1.75 18.63 -5.72
N GLU A 14 1.37 19.91 -5.87
CA GLU A 14 0.68 20.39 -7.06
C GLU A 14 1.53 20.23 -8.34
N MET A 15 2.84 20.50 -8.27
CA MET A 15 3.74 20.28 -9.41
C MET A 15 3.87 18.79 -9.77
N MET A 16 3.98 17.90 -8.79
CA MET A 16 4.06 16.47 -9.03
C MET A 16 2.77 15.91 -9.63
N ALA A 17 1.62 16.43 -9.25
CA ALA A 17 0.31 16.05 -9.77
C ALA A 17 0.11 16.38 -11.27
N GLN A 18 0.91 17.29 -11.84
CA GLN A 18 0.85 17.57 -13.28
C GLN A 18 1.44 16.44 -14.14
N ILE A 19 2.32 15.61 -13.55
CA ILE A 19 3.00 14.53 -14.29
C ILE A 19 2.09 13.30 -14.32
N GLY A 20 1.54 13.00 -15.48
CA GLY A 20 0.52 11.98 -15.68
C GLY A 20 -0.89 12.44 -15.32
N GLY A 21 -1.11 13.76 -15.15
CA GLY A 21 -2.42 14.34 -14.81
C GLY A 21 -3.51 13.97 -15.82
N THR A 22 -4.69 13.62 -15.30
CA THR A 22 -5.86 13.24 -16.12
C THR A 22 -6.85 14.38 -16.26
N PRO A 23 -7.73 14.35 -17.28
CA PRO A 23 -8.75 15.39 -17.45
C PRO A 23 -9.74 15.53 -16.29
N ALA A 24 -9.91 14.47 -15.49
CA ALA A 24 -10.80 14.47 -14.33
C ALA A 24 -10.10 14.95 -13.05
N GLY A 25 -8.79 15.28 -13.12
CA GLY A 25 -8.03 15.86 -12.02
C GLY A 25 -7.26 14.85 -11.15
N GLY A 26 -7.24 13.59 -11.54
CA GLY A 26 -6.39 12.57 -10.96
C GLY A 26 -5.07 12.40 -11.71
N VAL A 27 -4.38 11.29 -11.46
CA VAL A 27 -3.08 10.95 -12.06
C VAL A 27 -3.05 9.51 -12.55
N THR A 28 -2.38 9.28 -13.69
CA THR A 28 -1.96 7.96 -14.14
C THR A 28 -0.43 8.01 -14.35
N ARG A 29 0.32 7.48 -13.40
CA ARG A 29 1.78 7.41 -13.41
C ARG A 29 2.22 6.01 -13.00
N LEU A 30 2.04 5.06 -13.92
CA LEU A 30 2.37 3.66 -13.68
C LEU A 30 3.88 3.48 -13.45
N ALA A 31 4.22 2.56 -12.57
CA ALA A 31 5.62 2.26 -12.29
C ALA A 31 6.45 2.04 -13.55
N LEU A 32 7.62 2.68 -13.61
CA LEU A 32 8.57 2.59 -14.71
C LEU A 32 7.99 3.02 -16.07
N SER A 33 6.96 3.85 -16.08
CA SER A 33 6.48 4.54 -17.30
C SER A 33 7.30 5.80 -17.58
N GLU A 34 7.02 6.47 -18.68
CA GLU A 34 7.64 7.76 -19.00
C GLU A 34 7.25 8.84 -17.97
N GLU A 35 6.00 8.83 -17.50
CA GLU A 35 5.53 9.73 -16.44
C GLU A 35 6.28 9.48 -15.13
N ASP A 36 6.50 8.22 -14.75
CA ASP A 36 7.30 7.86 -13.57
C ASP A 36 8.76 8.30 -13.74
N ARG A 37 9.34 8.16 -14.92
CA ARG A 37 10.69 8.67 -15.23
C ARG A 37 10.78 10.18 -15.02
N ILE A 38 9.80 10.93 -15.51
CA ILE A 38 9.75 12.40 -15.35
C ILE A 38 9.62 12.78 -13.87
N ALA A 39 8.73 12.10 -13.13
CA ALA A 39 8.53 12.32 -11.71
C ALA A 39 9.79 12.04 -10.88
N ARG A 40 10.48 10.93 -11.16
CA ARG A 40 11.75 10.55 -10.54
C ARG A 40 12.86 11.58 -10.83
N ASN A 41 12.96 12.03 -12.06
CA ASN A 41 13.91 13.09 -12.43
C ASN A 41 13.64 14.37 -11.66
N LEU A 42 12.38 14.78 -11.56
CA LEU A 42 11.99 15.99 -10.81
C LEU A 42 12.32 15.85 -9.32
N LEU A 43 12.00 14.71 -8.71
CA LEU A 43 12.33 14.41 -7.32
C LEU A 43 13.85 14.45 -7.07
N ARG A 44 14.63 13.81 -7.96
CA ARG A 44 16.10 13.81 -7.90
C ARG A 44 16.66 15.22 -8.00
N ASP A 45 16.18 16.00 -8.97
CA ASP A 45 16.67 17.34 -9.22
C ASP A 45 16.38 18.26 -8.03
N TRP A 46 15.20 18.19 -7.44
CA TRP A 46 14.85 18.88 -6.19
C TRP A 46 15.74 18.49 -5.01
N ALA A 47 16.13 17.23 -4.93
CA ALA A 47 17.01 16.74 -3.87
C ALA A 47 18.45 17.28 -4.04
N LEU A 48 18.98 17.21 -5.27
CA LEU A 48 20.32 17.71 -5.61
C LEU A 48 20.42 19.24 -5.42
N ASP A 49 19.41 20.00 -5.84
CA ASP A 49 19.33 21.44 -5.66
C ASP A 49 19.32 21.84 -4.17
N ALA A 50 18.77 20.99 -3.32
CA ALA A 50 18.78 21.17 -1.86
C ALA A 50 20.09 20.71 -1.18
N GLY A 51 21.05 20.17 -1.96
CA GLY A 51 22.36 19.73 -1.48
C GLY A 51 22.38 18.30 -0.92
N PHE A 52 21.38 17.46 -1.23
CA PHE A 52 21.33 16.06 -0.82
C PHE A 52 21.99 15.19 -1.90
N THR A 53 22.39 13.96 -1.54
CA THR A 53 22.79 12.93 -2.51
C THR A 53 21.57 12.06 -2.88
N CYS A 54 21.63 11.44 -4.06
CA CYS A 54 20.58 10.53 -4.52
C CYS A 54 21.23 9.30 -5.15
N ASP A 55 21.12 8.15 -4.50
CA ASP A 55 21.58 6.87 -4.98
C ASP A 55 20.38 6.05 -5.49
N VAL A 56 20.61 5.23 -6.51
CA VAL A 56 19.58 4.36 -7.11
C VAL A 56 20.10 2.93 -7.11
N ASP A 57 19.29 1.99 -6.63
CA ASP A 57 19.64 0.56 -6.65
C ASP A 57 19.17 -0.16 -7.93
N SER A 58 19.47 -1.45 -8.04
CA SER A 58 19.15 -2.29 -9.20
C SER A 58 17.65 -2.49 -9.44
N MET A 59 16.81 -2.19 -8.44
CA MET A 59 15.33 -2.18 -8.55
C MET A 59 14.76 -0.79 -8.81
N GLY A 60 15.64 0.24 -8.96
CA GLY A 60 15.23 1.61 -9.19
C GLY A 60 14.74 2.34 -7.93
N ASN A 61 14.91 1.77 -6.74
CA ASN A 61 14.64 2.49 -5.51
C ASN A 61 15.59 3.69 -5.41
N MET A 62 15.03 4.87 -5.10
CA MET A 62 15.83 6.09 -4.96
C MET A 62 16.04 6.37 -3.47
N PHE A 63 17.30 6.51 -3.07
CA PHE A 63 17.70 6.84 -1.69
C PHE A 63 18.31 8.25 -1.66
N ILE A 64 17.54 9.22 -1.19
CA ILE A 64 17.96 10.61 -1.04
C ILE A 64 18.46 10.79 0.39
N ARG A 65 19.74 11.15 0.53
CA ARG A 65 20.42 11.20 1.82
C ARG A 65 20.82 12.60 2.21
N ARG A 66 20.47 12.96 3.43
CA ARG A 66 21.00 14.10 4.17
C ARG A 66 21.97 13.60 5.23
N ALA A 67 23.23 14.00 5.17
CA ALA A 67 24.27 13.56 6.09
C ALA A 67 24.02 14.06 7.53
N GLY A 68 24.24 13.18 8.48
CA GLY A 68 24.37 13.49 9.92
C GLY A 68 25.83 13.67 10.33
N LYS A 69 26.07 13.87 11.63
CA LYS A 69 27.41 14.02 12.17
C LYS A 69 28.21 12.72 12.20
N ASN A 70 27.54 11.61 12.38
CA ASN A 70 28.19 10.31 12.53
C ASN A 70 27.70 9.30 11.46
N PRO A 71 28.43 9.18 10.34
CA PRO A 71 28.06 8.28 9.24
C PRO A 71 28.19 6.78 9.60
N GLN A 72 28.73 6.44 10.79
CA GLN A 72 28.80 5.05 11.26
C GLN A 72 27.52 4.59 11.94
N LEU A 73 26.65 5.51 12.33
CA LEU A 73 25.34 5.17 12.89
C LEU A 73 24.36 4.79 11.78
N ALA A 74 23.53 3.79 12.05
CA ALA A 74 22.44 3.43 11.15
C ALA A 74 21.51 4.64 10.94
N PRO A 75 21.14 4.97 9.69
CA PRO A 75 20.29 6.13 9.38
C PRO A 75 18.87 5.97 9.89
N VAL A 76 18.16 7.08 9.99
CA VAL A 76 16.70 7.09 10.08
C VAL A 76 16.13 7.24 8.66
N MET A 77 15.16 6.39 8.33
CA MET A 77 14.55 6.35 7.00
C MET A 77 13.11 6.87 7.03
N THR A 78 12.70 7.55 5.96
CA THR A 78 11.30 7.90 5.68
C THR A 78 11.06 7.80 4.18
N GLY A 79 9.83 7.67 3.78
CA GLY A 79 9.46 7.65 2.36
C GLY A 79 8.20 6.87 2.10
N SER A 80 7.92 6.68 0.83
CA SER A 80 6.81 5.92 0.26
C SER A 80 7.09 5.70 -1.23
N HIS A 81 6.11 5.89 -2.12
CA HIS A 81 6.24 5.69 -3.56
C HIS A 81 5.68 6.88 -4.36
N VAL A 82 6.06 6.99 -5.64
CA VAL A 82 5.49 7.98 -6.57
C VAL A 82 4.71 7.33 -7.71
N ASP A 83 4.80 6.03 -7.91
CA ASP A 83 3.93 5.32 -8.85
C ASP A 83 2.48 5.31 -8.33
N THR A 84 1.51 5.24 -9.25
CA THR A 84 0.08 5.34 -8.95
C THR A 84 -0.71 4.23 -9.61
N GLN A 85 -1.95 4.02 -9.13
CA GLN A 85 -2.96 3.29 -9.90
C GLN A 85 -3.28 4.01 -11.23
N PRO A 86 -3.79 3.28 -12.25
CA PRO A 86 -4.40 3.95 -13.40
C PRO A 86 -5.64 4.73 -12.94
N LEU A 87 -5.80 5.97 -13.41
CA LEU A 87 -6.85 6.89 -12.97
C LEU A 87 -6.89 7.05 -11.44
N GLY A 88 -5.71 7.08 -10.83
CA GLY A 88 -5.53 7.18 -9.38
C GLY A 88 -5.58 8.61 -8.86
N GLY A 89 -5.27 8.75 -7.58
CA GLY A 89 -5.22 10.02 -6.87
C GLY A 89 -3.88 10.75 -6.98
N ASN A 90 -3.83 11.95 -6.45
CA ASN A 90 -2.65 12.81 -6.50
C ASN A 90 -1.75 12.66 -5.27
N TYR A 91 -2.20 11.97 -4.23
CA TYR A 91 -1.59 12.03 -2.90
C TYR A 91 -1.14 10.68 -2.37
N ASP A 92 -1.77 9.60 -2.83
CA ASP A 92 -1.43 8.22 -2.47
C ASP A 92 0.05 7.94 -2.73
N GLY A 93 0.81 7.56 -1.68
CA GLY A 93 2.26 7.39 -1.69
C GLY A 93 3.07 8.67 -1.90
N VAL A 94 2.72 9.45 -2.91
CA VAL A 94 3.39 10.70 -3.30
C VAL A 94 3.51 11.67 -2.13
N TYR A 95 2.46 11.78 -1.32
CA TYR A 95 2.48 12.65 -0.15
C TYR A 95 3.59 12.27 0.83
N GLY A 96 3.79 10.98 1.11
CA GLY A 96 4.86 10.52 2.01
C GLY A 96 6.26 10.84 1.50
N VAL A 97 6.49 10.69 0.18
CA VAL A 97 7.76 11.04 -0.45
C VAL A 97 8.03 12.54 -0.39
N LEU A 98 7.06 13.38 -0.76
CA LEU A 98 7.24 14.82 -0.82
C LEU A 98 7.28 15.48 0.56
N ALA A 99 6.56 14.94 1.55
CA ALA A 99 6.69 15.34 2.95
C ALA A 99 8.07 14.99 3.52
N GLY A 100 8.63 13.83 3.12
CA GLY A 100 10.01 13.45 3.45
C GLY A 100 11.04 14.41 2.86
N LEU A 101 10.86 14.84 1.61
CA LEU A 101 11.71 15.85 0.98
C LEU A 101 11.60 17.20 1.70
N GLU A 102 10.38 17.61 2.05
CA GLU A 102 10.15 18.85 2.79
C GLU A 102 10.76 18.81 4.20
N LEU A 103 10.71 17.66 4.86
CA LEU A 103 11.41 17.43 6.14
C LEU A 103 12.91 17.70 5.99
N LEU A 104 13.57 17.11 4.99
CA LEU A 104 15.01 17.32 4.77
C LEU A 104 15.35 18.78 4.50
N ARG A 105 14.53 19.48 3.68
CA ARG A 105 14.66 20.90 3.40
C ARG A 105 14.48 21.76 4.67
N THR A 106 13.48 21.42 5.50
CA THR A 106 13.22 22.11 6.77
C THR A 106 14.41 22.00 7.74
N LEU A 107 15.05 20.83 7.82
CA LEU A 107 16.27 20.67 8.63
C LEU A 107 17.41 21.57 8.13
N ASN A 108 17.54 21.76 6.81
CA ASN A 108 18.51 22.68 6.24
C ASN A 108 18.17 24.14 6.54
N ASP A 109 16.92 24.56 6.33
CA ASP A 109 16.45 25.93 6.56
C ASP A 109 16.70 26.40 8.01
N HIS A 110 16.57 25.47 8.96
CA HIS A 110 16.80 25.73 10.39
C HIS A 110 18.21 25.39 10.87
N HIS A 111 19.13 25.00 9.96
CA HIS A 111 20.51 24.62 10.29
C HIS A 111 20.60 23.54 11.40
N ILE A 112 19.66 22.57 11.40
CA ILE A 112 19.62 21.49 12.37
C ILE A 112 20.55 20.39 11.92
N GLU A 113 21.57 20.09 12.72
CA GLU A 113 22.40 18.91 12.55
C GLU A 113 21.81 17.70 13.29
N THR A 114 21.78 16.56 12.65
CA THR A 114 21.37 15.29 13.25
C THR A 114 22.59 14.43 13.58
N GLU A 115 22.51 13.56 14.57
CA GLU A 115 23.58 12.60 14.86
C GLU A 115 23.67 11.53 13.78
N ARG A 116 22.51 11.03 13.29
CA ARG A 116 22.37 10.05 12.22
C ARG A 116 22.04 10.70 10.91
N ASP A 117 22.42 10.05 9.82
CA ASP A 117 21.89 10.40 8.49
C ASP A 117 20.37 10.27 8.49
N VAL A 118 19.70 11.10 7.69
CA VAL A 118 18.29 10.94 7.36
C VAL A 118 18.18 10.57 5.88
N VAL A 119 17.48 9.47 5.58
CA VAL A 119 17.31 8.95 4.22
C VAL A 119 15.84 8.98 3.85
N LEU A 120 15.53 9.71 2.79
CA LEU A 120 14.25 9.62 2.10
C LEU A 120 14.34 8.54 1.03
N VAL A 121 13.38 7.62 1.01
CA VAL A 121 13.27 6.60 -0.04
C VAL A 121 12.03 6.82 -0.90
N ASN A 122 12.19 6.63 -2.21
CA ASN A 122 11.10 6.40 -3.15
C ASN A 122 11.17 4.96 -3.64
N TRP A 123 10.24 4.13 -3.19
CA TRP A 123 10.14 2.74 -3.58
C TRP A 123 9.59 2.57 -4.99
N THR A 124 10.04 1.55 -5.71
CA THR A 124 9.60 1.26 -7.08
C THR A 124 8.49 0.23 -7.08
N ASN A 125 7.38 0.54 -7.78
CA ASN A 125 6.26 -0.37 -7.99
C ASN A 125 5.63 -0.86 -6.69
N GLU A 126 5.28 0.09 -5.82
CA GLU A 126 4.53 -0.22 -4.61
C GLU A 126 3.13 -0.70 -4.95
N GLU A 127 2.44 -0.01 -5.84
CA GLU A 127 1.06 -0.24 -6.22
C GLU A 127 0.79 -1.60 -6.90
N GLY A 128 1.80 -2.16 -7.56
CA GLY A 128 1.64 -3.39 -8.32
C GLY A 128 0.71 -3.28 -9.53
N ALA A 129 0.31 -2.07 -9.89
CA ALA A 129 -0.69 -1.81 -10.94
C ALA A 129 -0.18 -2.20 -12.34
N ARG A 130 1.11 -1.96 -12.62
CA ARG A 130 1.76 -2.38 -13.86
C ARG A 130 2.42 -3.74 -13.73
N PHE A 131 3.14 -3.99 -12.64
CA PHE A 131 3.88 -5.24 -12.42
C PHE A 131 3.45 -5.87 -11.08
N ALA A 132 2.70 -6.96 -11.14
CA ALA A 132 2.35 -7.70 -9.93
C ALA A 132 3.55 -8.52 -9.40
N PRO A 133 3.72 -8.62 -8.09
CA PRO A 133 2.86 -8.12 -7.02
C PRO A 133 3.14 -6.67 -6.62
N ALA A 134 2.28 -6.09 -5.78
CA ALA A 134 2.50 -4.83 -5.08
C ALA A 134 3.73 -4.91 -4.15
N MET A 135 4.26 -3.73 -3.74
CA MET A 135 5.44 -3.58 -2.86
C MET A 135 6.66 -4.37 -3.39
N LEU A 136 6.83 -4.41 -4.72
CA LEU A 136 7.78 -5.33 -5.35
C LEU A 136 9.22 -5.01 -4.96
N ALA A 137 9.63 -3.74 -5.06
CA ALA A 137 11.03 -3.36 -4.88
C ALA A 137 11.43 -3.27 -3.40
N SER A 138 10.55 -2.83 -2.51
CA SER A 138 10.77 -2.94 -1.06
C SER A 138 10.84 -4.41 -0.62
N GLY A 139 10.04 -5.27 -1.25
CA GLY A 139 10.10 -6.71 -1.06
C GLY A 139 11.44 -7.32 -1.46
N VAL A 140 12.06 -6.87 -2.56
CA VAL A 140 13.44 -7.28 -2.94
C VAL A 140 14.44 -6.74 -1.93
N TRP A 141 14.36 -5.44 -1.62
CA TRP A 141 15.29 -4.78 -0.72
C TRP A 141 15.32 -5.44 0.67
N THR A 142 14.17 -5.88 1.17
CA THR A 142 14.04 -6.58 2.46
C THR A 142 14.23 -8.11 2.38
N GLY A 143 14.50 -8.65 1.19
CA GLY A 143 14.76 -10.09 0.98
C GLY A 143 13.50 -10.97 0.96
N GLN A 144 12.30 -10.38 0.79
CA GLN A 144 11.06 -11.15 0.62
C GLN A 144 10.94 -11.75 -0.78
N PHE A 145 11.49 -11.06 -1.77
CA PHE A 145 11.60 -11.52 -3.16
C PHE A 145 13.04 -11.54 -3.61
N SER A 146 13.40 -12.44 -4.52
CA SER A 146 14.69 -12.36 -5.20
C SER A 146 14.65 -11.31 -6.30
N GLU A 147 15.77 -10.65 -6.54
CA GLU A 147 15.91 -9.67 -7.63
C GLU A 147 15.60 -10.29 -9.00
N ALA A 148 16.03 -11.55 -9.22
CA ALA A 148 15.73 -12.26 -10.48
C ALA A 148 14.22 -12.49 -10.67
N TYR A 149 13.49 -12.83 -9.58
CA TYR A 149 12.03 -12.93 -9.62
C TYR A 149 11.38 -11.61 -9.98
N ALA A 150 11.81 -10.52 -9.34
CA ALA A 150 11.24 -9.20 -9.56
C ALA A 150 11.51 -8.68 -10.97
N HIS A 151 12.76 -8.76 -11.45
CA HIS A 151 13.12 -8.35 -12.81
C HIS A 151 12.37 -9.11 -13.92
N ALA A 152 11.98 -10.36 -13.65
CA ALA A 152 11.21 -11.19 -14.59
C ALA A 152 9.69 -10.92 -14.54
N ARG A 153 9.17 -10.09 -13.62
CA ARG A 153 7.76 -9.70 -13.66
C ARG A 153 7.48 -8.88 -14.89
N ALA A 154 6.40 -9.19 -15.59
CA ALA A 154 6.04 -8.54 -16.84
C ALA A 154 4.66 -7.91 -16.74
N ASP A 155 4.46 -6.83 -17.47
CA ASP A 155 3.18 -6.17 -17.65
C ASP A 155 2.32 -6.89 -18.71
N SER A 156 1.13 -6.34 -19.00
CA SER A 156 0.19 -6.89 -20.00
C SER A 156 0.73 -6.94 -21.42
N ASP A 157 1.74 -6.12 -21.74
CA ASP A 157 2.36 -6.06 -23.05
C ASP A 157 3.60 -6.98 -23.16
N GLY A 158 3.93 -7.68 -22.05
CA GLY A 158 5.06 -8.60 -21.98
C GLY A 158 6.40 -7.92 -21.68
N ILE A 159 6.41 -6.63 -21.36
CA ILE A 159 7.62 -5.89 -20.97
C ILE A 159 7.96 -6.24 -19.52
N SER A 160 9.17 -6.72 -19.28
CA SER A 160 9.64 -7.06 -17.94
C SER A 160 10.05 -5.82 -17.12
N VAL A 161 10.03 -5.94 -15.79
CA VAL A 161 10.56 -4.90 -14.88
C VAL A 161 12.02 -4.56 -15.23
N GLY A 162 12.86 -5.57 -15.53
CA GLY A 162 14.25 -5.34 -15.91
C GLY A 162 14.38 -4.49 -17.16
N GLU A 163 13.61 -4.79 -18.21
CA GLU A 163 13.57 -4.02 -19.46
C GLU A 163 13.02 -2.61 -19.24
N ALA A 164 11.97 -2.46 -18.43
CA ALA A 164 11.38 -1.16 -18.11
C ALA A 164 12.37 -0.27 -17.33
N LEU A 165 13.09 -0.81 -16.34
CA LEU A 165 14.14 -0.10 -15.60
C LEU A 165 15.25 0.40 -16.51
N GLU A 166 15.70 -0.43 -17.45
CA GLU A 166 16.71 -0.05 -18.44
C GLU A 166 16.19 1.04 -19.37
N SER A 167 14.95 0.91 -19.86
CA SER A 167 14.35 1.85 -20.81
C SER A 167 14.24 3.27 -20.26
N ILE A 168 13.94 3.42 -18.95
CA ILE A 168 13.85 4.73 -18.31
C ILE A 168 15.18 5.20 -17.68
N GLY A 169 16.23 4.36 -17.71
CA GLY A 169 17.55 4.70 -17.17
C GLY A 169 17.61 4.72 -15.64
N TYR A 170 16.76 3.94 -14.97
CA TYR A 170 16.69 3.86 -13.49
C TYR A 170 17.14 2.51 -12.92
N ARG A 171 17.78 1.66 -13.70
CA ARG A 171 18.46 0.48 -13.20
C ARG A 171 19.82 0.86 -12.64
N GLY A 172 19.91 1.00 -11.30
CA GLY A 172 21.19 1.31 -10.64
C GLY A 172 22.17 0.12 -10.66
N GLU A 173 23.44 0.41 -10.38
CA GLU A 173 24.50 -0.61 -10.33
C GLU A 173 24.55 -1.34 -8.99
N ALA A 174 24.16 -0.67 -7.90
CA ALA A 174 24.15 -1.26 -6.55
C ALA A 174 22.98 -2.27 -6.43
N PRO A 175 23.22 -3.47 -5.85
CA PRO A 175 22.14 -4.43 -5.66
C PRO A 175 21.08 -3.88 -4.71
N ALA A 176 19.81 -4.20 -4.96
CA ALA A 176 18.69 -3.85 -4.07
C ALA A 176 18.77 -4.72 -2.80
N ARG A 177 19.52 -4.25 -1.83
CA ARG A 177 19.77 -4.95 -0.57
C ARG A 177 19.71 -4.02 0.63
N ALA A 178 19.04 -4.49 1.69
CA ALA A 178 18.91 -3.73 2.93
C ALA A 178 20.27 -3.39 3.55
N PHE A 179 20.40 -2.14 3.97
CA PHE A 179 21.40 -1.68 4.91
C PHE A 179 20.76 -1.53 6.32
N PRO A 180 21.53 -1.48 7.38
CA PRO A 180 20.98 -1.25 8.73
C PRO A 180 20.21 0.08 8.79
N VAL A 181 19.00 0.05 9.34
CA VAL A 181 18.14 1.21 9.57
C VAL A 181 17.81 1.30 11.05
N HIS A 182 17.96 2.49 11.66
CA HIS A 182 17.68 2.73 13.07
C HIS A 182 16.19 2.79 13.35
N ALA A 183 15.46 3.54 12.52
CA ALA A 183 14.01 3.66 12.55
C ALA A 183 13.49 4.05 11.16
N CYS A 184 12.30 3.62 10.81
CA CYS A 184 11.62 3.98 9.55
C CYS A 184 10.22 4.51 9.84
N TYR A 185 9.85 5.60 9.14
CA TYR A 185 8.53 6.22 9.25
C TYR A 185 7.94 6.43 7.86
N GLU A 186 6.75 5.90 7.63
CA GLU A 186 6.00 6.17 6.41
C GLU A 186 4.79 7.05 6.71
N LEU A 187 4.75 8.24 6.11
CA LEU A 187 3.60 9.13 6.17
C LEU A 187 2.71 8.89 4.97
N HIS A 188 1.42 8.72 5.21
CA HIS A 188 0.47 8.35 4.17
C HIS A 188 -0.92 8.97 4.40
N ILE A 189 -1.78 8.96 3.42
CA ILE A 189 -3.21 9.23 3.59
C ILE A 189 -3.89 7.99 4.18
N GLU A 190 -4.99 8.16 4.92
CA GLU A 190 -5.71 7.04 5.54
C GLU A 190 -6.28 6.05 4.52
N GLN A 191 -6.64 6.51 3.33
CA GLN A 191 -7.39 5.74 2.32
C GLN A 191 -8.74 5.22 2.87
N GLY A 192 -9.25 5.87 3.90
CA GLY A 192 -10.48 5.55 4.60
C GLY A 192 -11.10 6.80 5.25
N PRO A 193 -12.33 6.73 5.73
CA PRO A 193 -13.09 7.90 6.17
C PRO A 193 -12.97 8.20 7.67
N ILE A 194 -12.28 7.38 8.47
CA ILE A 194 -12.38 7.40 9.94
C ILE A 194 -11.87 8.70 10.53
N LEU A 195 -10.71 9.19 10.07
CA LEU A 195 -10.13 10.42 10.60
C LEU A 195 -10.97 11.64 10.25
N GLU A 196 -11.49 11.73 9.03
CA GLU A 196 -12.39 12.80 8.62
C GLU A 196 -13.71 12.75 9.41
N ASP A 197 -14.36 11.59 9.48
CA ASP A 197 -15.64 11.40 10.16
C ASP A 197 -15.57 11.73 11.67
N GLU A 198 -14.42 11.44 12.30
CA GLU A 198 -14.18 11.71 13.71
C GLU A 198 -13.52 13.08 13.97
N ALA A 199 -13.27 13.86 12.92
CA ALA A 199 -12.58 15.15 12.98
C ALA A 199 -11.23 15.09 13.70
N LEU A 200 -10.43 14.06 13.40
CA LEU A 200 -9.09 13.83 13.93
C LEU A 200 -8.01 14.22 12.92
N ASP A 201 -6.88 14.69 13.42
CA ASP A 201 -5.78 15.17 12.59
C ASP A 201 -4.85 14.03 12.13
N ILE A 202 -4.60 13.04 13.00
CA ILE A 202 -3.53 12.05 12.84
C ILE A 202 -4.00 10.65 13.21
N GLY A 203 -3.67 9.69 12.36
CA GLY A 203 -3.77 8.26 12.66
C GLY A 203 -2.41 7.71 13.10
N LEU A 204 -2.36 7.13 14.30
CA LEU A 204 -1.19 6.44 14.84
C LEU A 204 -1.28 4.96 14.41
N VAL A 205 -0.62 4.61 13.30
CA VAL A 205 -0.80 3.28 12.71
C VAL A 205 0.02 2.25 13.46
N ARG A 206 -0.66 1.42 14.27
CA ARG A 206 -0.03 0.38 15.11
C ARG A 206 0.16 -0.96 14.41
N ALA A 207 -0.56 -1.19 13.29
CA ALA A 207 -0.55 -2.46 12.58
C ALA A 207 -1.05 -2.29 11.15
N ALA A 208 -0.73 -3.25 10.29
CA ALA A 208 -1.37 -3.45 9.00
C ALA A 208 -2.11 -4.79 8.97
N MET A 209 -3.24 -4.83 8.28
CA MET A 209 -4.05 -6.05 8.17
C MET A 209 -3.31 -7.12 7.39
N GLY A 210 -3.44 -8.36 7.85
CA GLY A 210 -3.11 -9.51 7.05
C GLY A 210 -4.19 -9.75 5.99
N GLN A 211 -3.82 -10.47 4.94
CA GLN A 211 -4.68 -10.74 3.79
C GLN A 211 -4.58 -12.21 3.39
N ARG A 212 -5.70 -12.80 3.02
CA ARG A 212 -5.76 -14.12 2.38
C ARG A 212 -6.67 -14.07 1.17
N TRP A 213 -6.14 -14.52 0.04
CA TRP A 213 -6.90 -14.56 -1.22
C TRP A 213 -7.10 -15.99 -1.66
N PHE A 214 -8.29 -16.26 -2.15
CA PHE A 214 -8.70 -17.57 -2.60
C PHE A 214 -9.30 -17.50 -4.00
N THR A 215 -9.06 -18.53 -4.80
CA THR A 215 -9.86 -18.85 -5.97
C THR A 215 -10.79 -20.02 -5.59
N LEU A 216 -12.08 -19.83 -5.85
CA LEU A 216 -13.07 -20.90 -5.68
C LEU A 216 -13.60 -21.32 -7.04
N THR A 217 -13.60 -22.64 -7.28
CA THR A 217 -14.26 -23.26 -8.43
C THR A 217 -15.46 -24.05 -7.94
N LEU A 218 -16.64 -23.68 -8.42
CA LEU A 218 -17.90 -24.34 -8.13
C LEU A 218 -18.32 -25.13 -9.37
N ASP A 219 -18.37 -26.46 -9.27
CA ASP A 219 -18.75 -27.35 -10.36
C ASP A 219 -20.12 -28.01 -10.11
N GLY A 220 -21.08 -27.63 -10.94
CA GLY A 220 -22.42 -28.21 -11.01
C GLY A 220 -22.61 -29.02 -12.30
N PHE A 221 -23.76 -28.84 -12.96
CA PHE A 221 -24.07 -29.54 -14.20
C PHE A 221 -24.97 -28.73 -15.13
N ALA A 222 -24.53 -28.52 -16.38
CA ALA A 222 -25.31 -27.79 -17.37
C ALA A 222 -26.57 -28.58 -17.75
N ALA A 223 -27.70 -27.88 -17.75
CA ALA A 223 -28.99 -28.51 -18.08
C ALA A 223 -29.92 -27.48 -18.76
N HIS A 224 -30.92 -27.94 -19.44
CA HIS A 224 -31.91 -27.11 -20.08
C HIS A 224 -32.77 -26.38 -19.03
N ALA A 225 -32.84 -25.05 -19.07
CA ALA A 225 -33.51 -24.26 -18.06
C ALA A 225 -35.02 -24.50 -17.95
N GLY A 226 -35.70 -24.89 -19.03
CA GLY A 226 -37.14 -25.12 -19.04
C GLY A 226 -37.56 -26.53 -18.72
N THR A 227 -36.80 -27.55 -19.17
CA THR A 227 -37.18 -28.96 -19.03
C THR A 227 -36.61 -29.65 -17.81
N THR A 228 -35.59 -29.09 -17.16
CA THR A 228 -34.96 -29.69 -15.99
C THR A 228 -35.70 -29.29 -14.72
N PRO A 229 -36.33 -30.20 -13.98
CA PRO A 229 -37.02 -29.91 -12.74
C PRO A 229 -36.09 -29.33 -11.69
N MET A 230 -36.59 -28.45 -10.80
CA MET A 230 -35.78 -27.76 -9.76
C MET A 230 -34.98 -28.73 -8.87
N HIS A 231 -35.59 -29.82 -8.44
CA HIS A 231 -34.95 -30.83 -7.55
C HIS A 231 -33.81 -31.62 -8.21
N SER A 232 -33.72 -31.61 -9.55
CA SER A 232 -32.69 -32.30 -10.32
C SER A 232 -31.53 -31.40 -10.72
N ARG A 233 -31.60 -30.08 -10.41
CA ARG A 233 -30.58 -29.13 -10.80
C ARG A 233 -29.35 -29.18 -9.89
N ARG A 234 -28.18 -29.05 -10.51
CA ARG A 234 -26.92 -28.82 -9.84
C ARG A 234 -26.38 -27.50 -10.37
N ASP A 235 -27.00 -26.42 -9.87
CA ASP A 235 -26.82 -25.05 -10.38
C ASP A 235 -25.65 -24.35 -9.67
N ALA A 236 -24.52 -24.18 -10.37
CA ALA A 236 -23.33 -23.55 -9.83
C ALA A 236 -23.54 -22.07 -9.51
N LEU A 237 -24.44 -21.35 -10.24
CA LEU A 237 -24.70 -19.92 -10.00
C LEU A 237 -25.55 -19.69 -8.74
N THR A 238 -26.55 -20.54 -8.49
CA THR A 238 -27.32 -20.44 -7.24
C THR A 238 -26.48 -20.86 -6.02
N ALA A 239 -25.55 -21.84 -6.19
CA ALA A 239 -24.58 -22.17 -5.15
C ALA A 239 -23.61 -21.02 -4.89
N PHE A 240 -23.13 -20.33 -5.93
CA PHE A 240 -22.33 -19.12 -5.80
C PHE A 240 -23.08 -17.99 -5.07
N SER A 241 -24.36 -17.80 -5.35
CA SER A 241 -25.18 -16.78 -4.66
C SER A 241 -25.25 -17.02 -3.15
N GLU A 242 -25.40 -18.29 -2.74
CA GLU A 242 -25.34 -18.68 -1.33
C GLU A 242 -23.95 -18.45 -0.72
N LEU A 243 -22.88 -18.85 -1.43
CA LEU A 243 -21.49 -18.59 -1.04
C LEU A 243 -21.26 -17.10 -0.83
N ALA A 244 -21.70 -16.23 -1.75
CA ALA A 244 -21.47 -14.80 -1.70
C ALA A 244 -22.08 -14.16 -0.43
N LEU A 245 -23.34 -14.51 -0.11
CA LEU A 245 -23.97 -14.04 1.12
C LEU A 245 -23.26 -14.55 2.37
N LYS A 246 -22.76 -15.79 2.36
CA LYS A 246 -22.02 -16.36 3.48
C LYS A 246 -20.63 -15.75 3.64
N VAL A 247 -19.95 -15.40 2.57
CA VAL A 247 -18.66 -14.68 2.61
C VAL A 247 -18.86 -13.29 3.23
N GLU A 248 -19.90 -12.57 2.83
CA GLU A 248 -20.25 -11.27 3.44
C GLU A 248 -20.55 -11.43 4.95
N GLU A 249 -21.35 -12.45 5.33
CA GLU A 249 -21.64 -12.76 6.74
C GLU A 249 -20.38 -13.06 7.55
N ILE A 250 -19.38 -13.75 6.96
CA ILE A 250 -18.07 -13.98 7.60
C ILE A 250 -17.40 -12.62 7.92
N GLY A 251 -17.41 -11.68 6.99
CA GLY A 251 -16.88 -10.33 7.23
C GLY A 251 -17.56 -9.63 8.40
N TYR A 252 -18.87 -9.61 8.43
CA TYR A 252 -19.64 -8.98 9.53
C TYR A 252 -19.42 -9.65 10.89
N ARG A 253 -19.23 -10.96 10.95
CA ARG A 253 -18.93 -11.68 12.21
C ARG A 253 -17.58 -11.30 12.81
N HIS A 254 -16.68 -10.75 12.02
CA HIS A 254 -15.36 -10.28 12.44
C HIS A 254 -15.26 -8.73 12.50
N ALA A 255 -16.42 -8.03 12.50
CA ALA A 255 -16.45 -6.58 12.69
C ALA A 255 -15.87 -6.18 14.05
N PRO A 256 -15.30 -4.95 14.19
CA PRO A 256 -15.24 -3.90 13.16
C PRO A 256 -14.09 -4.07 12.17
N ASP A 257 -13.12 -4.94 12.42
CA ASP A 257 -11.87 -5.01 11.68
C ASP A 257 -11.91 -5.96 10.47
N GLY A 258 -12.80 -6.98 10.48
CA GLY A 258 -12.91 -7.95 9.41
C GLY A 258 -13.38 -7.35 8.08
N ARG A 259 -12.74 -7.73 6.99
CA ARG A 259 -13.15 -7.42 5.62
C ARG A 259 -13.27 -8.71 4.83
N ALA A 260 -14.31 -8.83 4.01
CA ALA A 260 -14.55 -9.97 3.15
C ALA A 260 -15.10 -9.47 1.80
N THR A 261 -14.47 -9.87 0.70
CA THR A 261 -14.81 -9.36 -0.63
C THR A 261 -14.82 -10.49 -1.65
N ILE A 262 -15.80 -10.47 -2.56
CA ILE A 262 -15.79 -11.22 -3.81
C ILE A 262 -15.65 -10.19 -4.94
N GLY A 263 -14.44 -10.10 -5.51
CA GLY A 263 -14.14 -9.11 -6.55
C GLY A 263 -14.33 -9.60 -7.98
N MET A 264 -14.42 -10.94 -8.18
CA MET A 264 -14.53 -11.55 -9.51
C MET A 264 -15.47 -12.74 -9.46
N ALA A 265 -16.31 -12.89 -10.50
CA ALA A 265 -17.08 -14.10 -10.75
C ALA A 265 -17.23 -14.35 -12.25
N GLN A 266 -16.90 -15.55 -12.70
CA GLN A 266 -17.03 -15.99 -14.08
C GLN A 266 -17.98 -17.18 -14.15
N VAL A 267 -19.05 -17.05 -14.94
CA VAL A 267 -20.12 -18.05 -15.07
C VAL A 267 -20.00 -18.78 -16.40
N THR A 268 -20.12 -20.11 -16.39
CA THR A 268 -20.10 -20.96 -17.58
C THR A 268 -21.36 -21.83 -17.63
N PRO A 269 -22.03 -21.93 -18.80
CA PRO A 269 -21.73 -21.33 -20.11
C PRO A 269 -22.22 -19.88 -20.26
N ASN A 270 -22.79 -19.26 -19.22
CA ASN A 270 -23.33 -17.89 -19.24
C ASN A 270 -24.38 -17.67 -20.36
N SER A 271 -25.34 -18.58 -20.44
CA SER A 271 -26.42 -18.61 -21.41
C SER A 271 -27.78 -18.51 -20.73
N ARG A 272 -28.72 -17.74 -21.30
CA ARG A 272 -30.02 -17.41 -20.69
C ARG A 272 -30.92 -18.62 -20.42
N ASN A 273 -30.77 -19.69 -21.18
CA ASN A 273 -31.65 -20.88 -21.12
C ASN A 273 -30.91 -22.16 -20.71
N VAL A 274 -29.73 -22.03 -20.11
CA VAL A 274 -28.93 -23.14 -19.60
C VAL A 274 -28.67 -22.95 -18.12
N VAL A 275 -28.92 -23.98 -17.31
CA VAL A 275 -28.48 -24.02 -15.88
C VAL A 275 -26.95 -23.96 -15.85
N PRO A 276 -26.31 -23.01 -15.15
CA PRO A 276 -24.87 -22.88 -15.13
C PRO A 276 -24.17 -24.10 -14.53
N SER A 277 -23.15 -24.60 -15.24
CA SER A 277 -22.35 -25.75 -14.81
C SER A 277 -21.14 -25.38 -13.97
N ARG A 278 -20.61 -24.16 -14.12
CA ARG A 278 -19.42 -23.76 -13.38
C ARG A 278 -19.45 -22.27 -13.04
N VAL A 279 -18.95 -21.93 -11.84
CA VAL A 279 -18.59 -20.57 -11.47
C VAL A 279 -17.17 -20.60 -10.90
N VAL A 280 -16.31 -19.70 -11.40
CA VAL A 280 -15.00 -19.41 -10.81
C VAL A 280 -15.06 -18.01 -10.19
N CYS A 281 -14.71 -17.88 -8.92
CA CYS A 281 -14.75 -16.60 -8.22
C CYS A 281 -13.53 -16.38 -7.34
N SER A 282 -13.23 -15.11 -7.02
CA SER A 282 -12.25 -14.74 -6.02
C SER A 282 -12.91 -14.49 -4.67
N VAL A 283 -12.23 -14.83 -3.59
CA VAL A 283 -12.59 -14.41 -2.23
C VAL A 283 -11.36 -13.82 -1.57
N GLU A 284 -11.52 -12.68 -0.93
CA GLU A 284 -10.49 -12.02 -0.14
C GLU A 284 -10.96 -11.81 1.30
N PHE A 285 -10.08 -12.09 2.26
CA PHE A 285 -10.24 -11.73 3.67
C PHE A 285 -9.09 -10.84 4.13
N ARG A 286 -9.43 -9.82 4.95
CA ARG A 286 -8.44 -9.00 5.68
C ARG A 286 -8.82 -8.91 7.15
N HIS A 287 -7.80 -8.98 8.03
CA HIS A 287 -7.96 -8.78 9.47
C HIS A 287 -6.61 -8.49 10.14
N PRO A 288 -6.55 -7.61 11.20
CA PRO A 288 -5.31 -7.33 11.92
C PRO A 288 -4.83 -8.46 12.84
N ALA A 289 -5.66 -9.46 13.13
CA ALA A 289 -5.30 -10.61 13.94
C ALA A 289 -5.21 -11.89 13.10
N LEU A 290 -4.09 -12.60 13.16
CA LEU A 290 -3.87 -13.84 12.42
C LEU A 290 -4.92 -14.92 12.77
N THR A 291 -5.26 -15.06 14.06
CA THR A 291 -6.26 -16.03 14.52
C THR A 291 -7.65 -15.78 13.93
N ALA A 292 -8.01 -14.51 13.67
CA ALA A 292 -9.25 -14.17 13.01
C ALA A 292 -9.21 -14.53 11.51
N LEU A 293 -8.10 -14.27 10.81
CA LEU A 293 -7.92 -14.73 9.42
C LEU A 293 -8.02 -16.26 9.30
N GLU A 294 -7.44 -16.98 10.23
CA GLU A 294 -7.56 -18.45 10.30
C GLU A 294 -9.02 -18.88 10.51
N ALA A 295 -9.76 -18.19 11.38
CA ALA A 295 -11.18 -18.47 11.61
C ALA A 295 -12.05 -18.13 10.40
N MET A 296 -11.77 -17.03 9.68
CA MET A 296 -12.45 -16.65 8.45
C MET A 296 -12.23 -17.69 7.34
N GLU A 297 -10.99 -18.15 7.14
CA GLU A 297 -10.66 -19.21 6.20
C GLU A 297 -11.35 -20.53 6.56
N ALA A 298 -11.31 -20.94 7.83
CA ALA A 298 -12.01 -22.15 8.28
C ALA A 298 -13.53 -22.06 8.06
N ALA A 299 -14.12 -20.89 8.22
CA ALA A 299 -15.53 -20.63 7.92
C ALA A 299 -15.81 -20.74 6.41
N LEU A 300 -14.93 -20.25 5.54
CA LEU A 300 -15.04 -20.37 4.09
C LEU A 300 -15.05 -21.85 3.66
N HIS A 301 -14.13 -22.66 4.18
CA HIS A 301 -14.10 -24.10 3.89
C HIS A 301 -15.40 -24.80 4.30
N LYS A 302 -15.96 -24.48 5.48
CA LYS A 302 -17.25 -25.03 5.91
C LYS A 302 -18.40 -24.65 4.98
N VAL A 303 -18.41 -23.40 4.51
CA VAL A 303 -19.41 -22.97 3.51
C VAL A 303 -19.23 -23.75 2.22
N ALA A 304 -18.01 -23.86 1.70
CA ALA A 304 -17.72 -24.64 0.48
C ALA A 304 -18.17 -26.10 0.60
N GLU A 305 -17.89 -26.76 1.72
CA GLU A 305 -18.37 -28.13 2.01
C GLU A 305 -19.89 -28.23 1.99
N SER A 306 -20.60 -27.25 2.54
CA SER A 306 -22.08 -27.25 2.59
C SER A 306 -22.74 -27.19 1.21
N LEU A 307 -22.07 -26.65 0.19
CA LEU A 307 -22.58 -26.58 -1.19
C LEU A 307 -22.74 -27.97 -1.83
N SER A 308 -22.06 -28.98 -1.30
CA SER A 308 -22.24 -30.39 -1.72
C SER A 308 -23.70 -30.89 -1.55
N LEU A 309 -24.44 -30.33 -0.60
CA LEU A 309 -25.87 -30.60 -0.40
C LEU A 309 -26.73 -30.18 -1.61
N ARG A 310 -26.23 -29.24 -2.43
CA ARG A 310 -26.84 -28.83 -3.70
C ARG A 310 -26.36 -29.68 -4.89
N GLY A 311 -25.52 -30.69 -4.65
CA GLY A 311 -24.86 -31.45 -5.70
C GLY A 311 -23.81 -30.65 -6.49
N VAL A 312 -23.29 -29.54 -5.91
CA VAL A 312 -22.23 -28.71 -6.48
C VAL A 312 -20.95 -28.97 -5.73
N ALA A 313 -19.90 -29.36 -6.46
CA ALA A 313 -18.57 -29.50 -5.88
C ALA A 313 -17.90 -28.15 -5.77
N ALA A 314 -17.23 -27.89 -4.66
CA ALA A 314 -16.48 -26.66 -4.44
C ALA A 314 -15.01 -26.97 -4.15
N LEU A 315 -14.11 -26.40 -4.95
CA LEU A 315 -12.66 -26.41 -4.72
C LEU A 315 -12.25 -25.01 -4.21
N VAL A 316 -11.53 -24.97 -3.10
CA VAL A 316 -10.98 -23.74 -2.52
C VAL A 316 -9.47 -23.79 -2.61
N GLU A 317 -8.87 -22.85 -3.33
CA GLU A 317 -7.43 -22.73 -3.50
C GLU A 317 -6.96 -21.41 -2.92
N ARG A 318 -6.11 -21.45 -1.89
CA ARG A 318 -5.47 -20.24 -1.36
C ARG A 318 -4.33 -19.83 -2.28
N ILE A 319 -4.44 -18.64 -2.88
CA ILE A 319 -3.47 -18.10 -3.85
C ILE A 319 -2.55 -17.04 -3.26
N PHE A 320 -2.93 -16.47 -2.11
CA PHE A 320 -2.10 -15.47 -1.41
C PHE A 320 -2.34 -15.56 0.10
N ASP A 321 -1.25 -15.43 0.87
CA ASP A 321 -1.27 -15.38 2.34
C ASP A 321 -0.23 -14.36 2.82
N TYR A 322 -0.71 -13.30 3.45
CA TYR A 322 0.09 -12.24 4.02
C TYR A 322 -0.31 -12.07 5.49
N ALA A 323 0.63 -12.32 6.40
CA ALA A 323 0.37 -12.22 7.84
C ALA A 323 0.19 -10.75 8.27
N PRO A 324 -0.65 -10.47 9.29
CA PRO A 324 -0.73 -9.15 9.87
C PRO A 324 0.63 -8.68 10.37
N ILE A 325 0.88 -7.38 10.23
CA ILE A 325 2.11 -6.73 10.69
C ILE A 325 1.78 -5.89 11.94
N ALA A 326 2.55 -6.04 13.00
CA ALA A 326 2.58 -5.09 14.12
C ALA A 326 3.76 -4.15 13.94
N PHE A 327 3.53 -2.86 14.02
CA PHE A 327 4.59 -1.86 13.93
C PHE A 327 5.32 -1.68 15.27
N ASP A 328 6.51 -1.08 15.21
CA ASP A 328 7.42 -0.95 16.35
C ASP A 328 6.87 0.03 17.39
N ALA A 329 6.92 -0.38 18.67
CA ALA A 329 6.37 0.38 19.77
C ALA A 329 7.17 1.66 20.09
N GLU A 330 8.50 1.68 19.89
CA GLU A 330 9.31 2.87 20.12
C GLU A 330 9.10 3.91 19.01
N CYS A 331 8.99 3.46 17.75
CA CYS A 331 8.62 4.33 16.65
C CYS A 331 7.24 4.97 16.88
N LEU A 332 6.26 4.20 17.32
CA LEU A 332 4.94 4.69 17.69
C LEU A 332 5.00 5.70 18.85
N ALA A 333 5.75 5.40 19.91
CA ALA A 333 5.88 6.30 21.06
C ALA A 333 6.51 7.65 20.69
N ARG A 334 7.50 7.68 19.76
CA ARG A 334 8.07 8.93 19.24
C ARG A 334 7.00 9.73 18.46
N THR A 335 6.17 9.05 17.67
CA THR A 335 5.07 9.69 16.92
C THR A 335 3.98 10.22 17.87
N GLU A 336 3.59 9.45 18.89
CA GLU A 336 2.64 9.88 19.93
C GLU A 336 3.13 11.13 20.67
N LYS A 337 4.41 11.14 21.03
CA LYS A 337 5.05 12.31 21.65
C LYS A 337 5.02 13.52 20.73
N ALA A 338 5.36 13.37 19.45
CA ALA A 338 5.33 14.45 18.48
C ALA A 338 3.91 15.03 18.33
N VAL A 339 2.89 14.18 18.23
CA VAL A 339 1.48 14.59 18.18
C VAL A 339 1.08 15.39 19.42
N ALA A 340 1.42 14.89 20.62
CA ALA A 340 1.09 15.56 21.88
C ALA A 340 1.78 16.93 21.99
N GLU A 341 3.06 17.03 21.63
CA GLU A 341 3.83 18.27 21.67
C GLU A 341 3.34 19.31 20.65
N LEU A 342 2.83 18.87 19.51
CA LEU A 342 2.23 19.72 18.47
C LEU A 342 0.78 20.12 18.80
N GLY A 343 0.14 19.44 19.76
CA GLY A 343 -1.23 19.71 20.17
C GLY A 343 -2.27 19.23 19.16
N TYR A 344 -1.96 18.19 18.38
CA TYR A 344 -2.88 17.61 17.39
C TYR A 344 -3.74 16.49 18.00
N SER A 345 -4.94 16.34 17.46
CA SER A 345 -5.82 15.21 17.80
C SER A 345 -5.38 13.94 17.08
N ALA A 346 -5.42 12.79 17.76
CA ALA A 346 -5.02 11.52 17.14
C ALA A 346 -5.72 10.31 17.76
N LYS A 347 -5.71 9.20 17.02
CA LYS A 347 -6.13 7.89 17.53
C LYS A 347 -5.23 6.76 16.99
N PRO A 348 -5.09 5.64 17.75
CA PRO A 348 -4.50 4.42 17.22
C PRO A 348 -5.34 3.83 16.09
N MET A 349 -4.68 3.42 15.00
CA MET A 349 -5.33 2.85 13.82
C MET A 349 -4.64 1.58 13.34
N VAL A 350 -5.33 0.87 12.45
CA VAL A 350 -4.80 -0.26 11.69
C VAL A 350 -4.94 0.06 10.21
N SER A 351 -3.88 -0.07 9.42
CA SER A 351 -3.99 0.07 7.98
C SER A 351 -4.74 -1.11 7.37
N GLY A 352 -5.75 -0.83 6.57
CA GLY A 352 -6.44 -1.81 5.73
C GLY A 352 -5.68 -2.17 4.46
N ALA A 353 -4.69 -1.34 4.06
CA ALA A 353 -3.85 -1.50 2.89
C ALA A 353 -2.46 -2.09 3.25
N GLY A 354 -1.77 -2.65 2.25
CA GLY A 354 -0.35 -2.93 2.33
C GLY A 354 0.44 -1.66 2.03
N HIS A 355 1.65 -1.54 2.57
CA HIS A 355 2.57 -0.42 2.36
C HIS A 355 4.00 -0.94 2.42
N ASP A 356 4.95 -0.21 1.85
CA ASP A 356 6.36 -0.59 1.89
C ASP A 356 6.90 -0.73 3.32
N ALA A 357 6.41 0.09 4.26
CA ALA A 357 6.72 -0.03 5.68
C ALA A 357 6.41 -1.42 6.25
N CYS A 358 5.46 -2.15 5.67
CA CYS A 358 5.14 -3.53 6.09
C CYS A 358 6.28 -4.50 5.82
N TYR A 359 7.00 -4.35 4.71
CA TYR A 359 8.19 -5.16 4.46
C TYR A 359 9.40 -4.65 5.24
N VAL A 360 9.57 -3.33 5.33
CA VAL A 360 10.66 -2.73 6.12
C VAL A 360 10.57 -3.14 7.58
N SER A 361 9.36 -3.21 8.16
CA SER A 361 9.15 -3.61 9.57
C SER A 361 9.62 -5.04 9.91
N LYS A 362 9.84 -5.89 8.90
CA LYS A 362 10.39 -7.24 9.10
C LYS A 362 11.90 -7.25 9.41
N ILE A 363 12.60 -6.16 9.12
CA ILE A 363 14.07 -6.09 9.23
C ILE A 363 14.55 -4.87 10.02
N ALA A 364 13.69 -3.89 10.28
CA ALA A 364 14.01 -2.67 11.01
C ALA A 364 12.79 -2.16 11.79
N PRO A 365 13.00 -1.42 12.91
CA PRO A 365 11.89 -0.73 13.58
C PRO A 365 11.19 0.22 12.60
N ALA A 366 9.86 0.08 12.46
CA ALA A 366 9.08 0.91 11.55
C ALA A 366 7.71 1.27 12.13
N SER A 367 7.16 2.41 11.72
CA SER A 367 5.77 2.77 11.94
C SER A 367 5.23 3.65 10.82
N MET A 368 3.91 3.87 10.82
CA MET A 368 3.24 4.72 9.85
C MET A 368 2.42 5.80 10.55
N ILE A 369 2.21 6.88 9.81
CA ILE A 369 1.43 8.04 10.23
C ILE A 369 0.38 8.29 9.16
N PHE A 370 -0.91 8.34 9.55
CA PHE A 370 -1.99 8.68 8.62
C PHE A 370 -2.47 10.11 8.82
N ILE A 371 -2.89 10.74 7.71
CA ILE A 371 -3.70 11.95 7.69
C ILE A 371 -5.06 11.64 7.07
N PRO A 372 -6.10 12.46 7.33
CA PRO A 372 -7.39 12.30 6.69
C PRO A 372 -7.30 12.45 5.16
N CYS A 373 -8.19 11.76 4.45
CA CYS A 373 -8.49 12.03 3.05
C CYS A 373 -10.00 12.24 2.88
N VAL A 374 -10.38 13.13 1.97
CA VAL A 374 -11.78 13.56 1.81
C VAL A 374 -12.67 12.38 1.44
N LYS A 375 -13.68 12.11 2.26
CA LYS A 375 -14.63 10.98 2.14
C LYS A 375 -13.95 9.61 2.12
N GLY A 376 -12.71 9.50 2.56
CA GLY A 376 -11.96 8.25 2.52
C GLY A 376 -11.67 7.73 1.10
N ILE A 377 -11.76 8.60 0.07
CA ILE A 377 -11.56 8.19 -1.31
C ILE A 377 -10.07 8.06 -1.60
N SER A 378 -9.66 6.90 -2.13
CA SER A 378 -8.34 6.64 -2.70
C SER A 378 -8.45 5.71 -3.90
N HIS A 379 -7.37 5.53 -4.69
CA HIS A 379 -7.35 4.82 -5.96
C HIS A 379 -8.41 5.34 -6.95
N ASN A 380 -8.63 6.64 -6.95
CA ASN A 380 -9.65 7.31 -7.74
C ASN A 380 -9.24 8.75 -8.01
N GLU A 381 -9.58 9.28 -9.18
CA GLU A 381 -9.29 10.66 -9.59
C GLU A 381 -9.92 11.73 -8.67
N ALA A 382 -10.93 11.37 -7.86
CA ALA A 382 -11.57 12.24 -6.88
C ALA A 382 -10.85 12.28 -5.52
N GLU A 383 -9.74 11.56 -5.35
CA GLU A 383 -8.92 11.59 -4.14
C GLU A 383 -8.47 13.00 -3.81
N ARG A 384 -8.63 13.41 -2.55
CA ARG A 384 -8.26 14.74 -2.08
C ARG A 384 -7.83 14.72 -0.63
N ILE A 385 -6.86 15.59 -0.30
CA ILE A 385 -6.52 16.00 1.07
C ILE A 385 -6.68 17.51 1.19
N LEU A 386 -6.63 18.03 2.41
CA LEU A 386 -6.60 19.46 2.67
C LEU A 386 -5.17 19.92 2.97
N PRO A 387 -4.78 21.16 2.60
CA PRO A 387 -3.46 21.70 2.89
C PRO A 387 -3.09 21.62 4.38
N GLU A 388 -4.06 21.89 5.26
CA GLU A 388 -3.88 21.81 6.70
C GLU A 388 -3.60 20.39 7.22
N TRP A 389 -4.19 19.37 6.63
CA TRP A 389 -3.89 17.96 6.98
C TRP A 389 -2.48 17.58 6.52
N SER A 390 -2.11 18.03 5.30
CA SER A 390 -0.77 17.83 4.75
C SER A 390 0.30 18.46 5.65
N GLU A 391 0.10 19.70 6.11
CA GLU A 391 1.01 20.36 7.04
C GLU A 391 1.13 19.60 8.36
N LYS A 392 0.00 19.20 8.96
CA LYS A 392 -0.02 18.51 10.26
C LYS A 392 0.72 17.18 10.20
N GLY A 393 0.46 16.34 9.19
CA GLY A 393 1.16 15.07 9.01
C GLY A 393 2.66 15.26 8.81
N ALA A 394 3.06 16.20 7.95
CA ALA A 394 4.47 16.49 7.70
C ALA A 394 5.19 17.02 8.96
N ASN A 395 4.53 17.80 9.82
CA ASN A 395 5.08 18.23 11.10
C ASN A 395 5.26 17.06 12.07
N VAL A 396 4.31 16.13 12.13
CA VAL A 396 4.45 14.91 12.97
C VAL A 396 5.60 14.04 12.45
N LEU A 397 5.71 13.85 11.14
CA LEU A 397 6.82 13.12 10.51
C LEU A 397 8.17 13.79 10.87
N LEU A 398 8.27 15.13 10.73
CA LEU A 398 9.48 15.89 11.05
C LEU A 398 9.94 15.61 12.48
N HIS A 399 9.06 15.70 13.46
CA HIS A 399 9.43 15.53 14.87
C HIS A 399 9.71 14.07 15.24
N SER A 400 9.01 13.10 14.63
CA SER A 400 9.28 11.67 14.82
C SER A 400 10.65 11.29 14.29
N VAL A 401 10.97 11.71 13.06
CA VAL A 401 12.27 11.46 12.42
C VAL A 401 13.39 12.19 13.15
N LEU A 402 13.20 13.47 13.49
CA LEU A 402 14.21 14.26 14.21
C LEU A 402 14.52 13.65 15.59
N SER A 403 13.49 13.21 16.31
CA SER A 403 13.68 12.54 17.61
C SER A 403 14.59 11.31 17.47
N ALA A 404 14.31 10.43 16.50
CA ALA A 404 15.13 9.24 16.25
C ALA A 404 16.54 9.60 15.72
N ALA A 405 16.66 10.62 14.88
CA ALA A 405 17.94 11.00 14.27
C ALA A 405 18.92 11.73 15.23
N GLN A 406 18.44 12.21 16.37
CA GLN A 406 19.28 12.78 17.43
C GLN A 406 19.85 11.74 18.41
N GLU A 407 19.41 10.50 18.35
CA GLU A 407 19.91 9.41 19.20
C GLU A 407 21.32 8.99 18.76
N LYS A 408 22.22 8.76 19.76
CA LYS A 408 23.61 8.35 19.54
C LYS A 408 23.77 6.84 19.40
#